data_603efc6b0c9573b2d8b90834b0d4c477
#
_entry.id   603efc6b0c9573b2d8b90834b0d4c477
#
_cell.length_a   1.000
_cell.length_b   1.000
_cell.length_c   1.000
_cell.angle_alpha   90.00
_cell.angle_beta   90.00
_cell.angle_gamma   90.00
#
_symmetry.space_group_name_H-M   'P 1'
#
loop_
_entity.id
_entity.type
_entity.pdbx_description
1 polymer ?
#
loop_
_entity_poly.entity_id
_entity_poly.type
_entity_poly.pdbx_seq_one_letter_code
_entity_poly.pdbx_strand_id
1 'polypeptide(L)'
;MRLAPTWVRRPLSLLVVVGLGFAVTLLPLLVLLAVAASALLPGRWRALRLLAFAFVYLAVEFVALAAALVLWVASGFGWWVGAPVFQRAHYAVVHAVLSVVIGSATLLFHLRVVDDEVSWSPLDDGVPGSTNAMLVLSRHAGPGDSLLMVRTLMHRDHARRPRIVLRDLLQLDPVVDVYLNRLPNAFLTPGRGDLAAQVGRLAEGMGDQDALLIFPEGGNFSDARRRRAIDRLLGKGLLERAAQADRMRHVLPPKYAGVAAALAAAPGADIVLVAHTGLEHLSTAADLWDGLPMDSVVRMKWWFVPASEVPREPEAQASWLFERWAEIDAWIASYADEPAARQ
;
A
#
# COMPACT_ATOMS: atom_id res chain seq x y z
N MET A 1 -20.66 6.13 -4.17
CA MET A 1 -20.85 6.11 -5.63
C MET A 1 -20.68 4.66 -6.07
N ARG A 2 -21.50 4.11 -6.96
CA ARG A 2 -21.28 2.74 -7.48
C ARG A 2 -20.37 2.84 -8.69
N LEU A 3 -19.32 2.03 -8.75
CA LEU A 3 -18.53 1.89 -9.96
C LEU A 3 -19.40 1.27 -11.08
N ALA A 4 -19.15 1.70 -12.31
CA ALA A 4 -19.78 1.10 -13.48
C ALA A 4 -19.37 -0.40 -13.59
N PRO A 5 -20.23 -1.24 -14.18
CA PRO A 5 -19.89 -2.63 -14.46
C PRO A 5 -18.56 -2.75 -15.23
N THR A 6 -17.86 -3.88 -15.08
CA THR A 6 -16.54 -4.11 -15.70
C THR A 6 -16.57 -3.96 -17.22
N TRP A 7 -17.66 -4.36 -17.89
CA TRP A 7 -17.82 -4.25 -19.33
C TRP A 7 -17.97 -2.81 -19.85
N VAL A 8 -18.33 -1.85 -18.97
CA VAL A 8 -18.34 -0.41 -19.27
C VAL A 8 -17.03 0.25 -18.82
N ARG A 9 -16.61 -0.07 -17.60
CA ARG A 9 -15.45 0.55 -16.95
C ARG A 9 -14.15 0.28 -17.70
N ARG A 10 -13.90 -0.99 -18.06
CA ARG A 10 -12.65 -1.38 -18.76
C ARG A 10 -12.48 -0.71 -20.13
N PRO A 11 -13.48 -0.75 -21.04
CA PRO A 11 -13.36 0.00 -22.29
C PRO A 11 -13.19 1.50 -22.08
N LEU A 12 -13.91 2.09 -21.11
CA LEU A 12 -13.79 3.52 -20.83
C LEU A 12 -12.41 3.89 -20.30
N SER A 13 -11.87 3.14 -19.33
CA SER A 13 -10.53 3.38 -18.80
C SER A 13 -9.44 3.15 -19.86
N LEU A 14 -9.62 2.15 -20.72
CA LEU A 14 -8.71 1.92 -21.85
C LEU A 14 -8.75 3.09 -22.84
N LEU A 15 -9.94 3.61 -23.18
CA LEU A 15 -10.08 4.80 -24.04
C LEU A 15 -9.41 6.03 -23.43
N VAL A 16 -9.51 6.21 -22.10
CA VAL A 16 -8.80 7.29 -21.40
C VAL A 16 -7.29 7.13 -21.52
N VAL A 17 -6.76 5.92 -21.28
CA VAL A 17 -5.32 5.66 -21.43
C VAL A 17 -4.85 5.88 -22.87
N VAL A 18 -5.60 5.40 -23.86
CA VAL A 18 -5.32 5.64 -25.28
C VAL A 18 -5.37 7.15 -25.61
N GLY A 19 -6.38 7.86 -25.12
CA GLY A 19 -6.51 9.31 -25.30
C GLY A 19 -5.36 10.08 -24.67
N LEU A 20 -4.93 9.69 -23.47
CA LEU A 20 -3.73 10.23 -22.83
C LEU A 20 -2.46 9.88 -23.61
N GLY A 21 -2.40 8.69 -24.21
CA GLY A 21 -1.31 8.31 -25.13
C GLY A 21 -1.25 9.22 -26.36
N PHE A 22 -2.38 9.58 -26.95
CA PHE A 22 -2.44 10.59 -28.00
C PHE A 22 -2.01 11.99 -27.51
N ALA A 23 -2.29 12.34 -26.24
CA ALA A 23 -1.79 13.58 -25.65
C ALA A 23 -0.25 13.63 -25.55
N VAL A 24 0.45 12.49 -25.65
CA VAL A 24 1.91 12.43 -25.78
C VAL A 24 2.38 13.09 -27.09
N THR A 25 1.55 13.18 -28.12
CA THR A 25 1.87 13.98 -29.33
C THR A 25 2.02 15.47 -29.03
N LEU A 26 1.40 15.94 -27.95
CA LEU A 26 1.56 17.30 -27.42
C LEU A 26 2.75 17.41 -26.45
N LEU A 27 3.50 16.32 -26.23
CA LEU A 27 4.61 16.28 -25.28
C LEU A 27 5.64 17.41 -25.49
N PRO A 28 6.08 17.77 -26.73
CA PRO A 28 7.01 18.88 -26.92
C PRO A 28 6.47 20.21 -26.39
N LEU A 29 5.17 20.50 -26.61
CA LEU A 29 4.52 21.68 -26.11
C LEU A 29 4.38 21.63 -24.56
N LEU A 30 3.98 20.49 -24.01
CA LEU A 30 3.87 20.29 -22.56
C LEU A 30 5.22 20.43 -21.87
N VAL A 31 6.30 19.91 -22.48
CA VAL A 31 7.66 20.09 -21.95
C VAL A 31 8.06 21.55 -21.99
N LEU A 32 7.81 22.27 -23.09
CA LEU A 32 8.10 23.69 -23.20
C LEU A 32 7.36 24.50 -22.13
N LEU A 33 6.07 24.24 -21.93
CA LEU A 33 5.25 24.88 -20.90
C LEU A 33 5.76 24.53 -19.49
N ALA A 34 6.10 23.29 -19.23
CA ALA A 34 6.63 22.85 -17.95
C ALA A 34 8.01 23.46 -17.65
N VAL A 35 8.86 23.60 -18.65
CA VAL A 35 10.15 24.32 -18.53
C VAL A 35 9.92 25.78 -18.23
N ALA A 36 9.04 26.46 -19.00
CA ALA A 36 8.71 27.86 -18.78
C ALA A 36 8.10 28.07 -17.38
N ALA A 37 7.13 27.24 -16.96
CA ALA A 37 6.54 27.29 -15.63
C ALA A 37 7.59 27.05 -14.54
N SER A 38 8.50 26.10 -14.74
CA SER A 38 9.56 25.80 -13.77
C SER A 38 10.63 26.90 -13.67
N ALA A 39 10.83 27.67 -14.75
CA ALA A 39 11.73 28.82 -14.76
C ALA A 39 11.12 30.06 -14.11
N LEU A 40 9.79 30.25 -14.27
CA LEU A 40 9.07 31.43 -13.78
C LEU A 40 8.50 31.26 -12.36
N LEU A 41 8.17 30.03 -11.98
CA LEU A 41 7.58 29.73 -10.67
C LEU A 41 8.65 29.19 -9.71
N PRO A 42 8.67 29.64 -8.45
CA PRO A 42 9.54 29.04 -7.45
C PRO A 42 9.18 27.58 -7.24
N GLY A 43 10.17 26.69 -7.11
CA GLY A 43 9.88 25.30 -6.78
C GLY A 43 10.74 24.24 -7.45
N ARG A 44 12.00 24.58 -7.80
CA ARG A 44 13.00 23.55 -8.19
C ARG A 44 12.51 22.57 -9.25
N TRP A 45 11.93 23.09 -10.34
CA TRP A 45 11.45 22.32 -11.51
C TRP A 45 10.25 21.40 -11.23
N ARG A 46 9.34 21.75 -10.30
CA ARG A 46 8.15 20.97 -9.92
C ARG A 46 7.32 20.50 -11.11
N ALA A 47 6.95 21.43 -12.01
CA ALA A 47 6.11 21.11 -13.16
C ALA A 47 6.77 20.08 -14.07
N LEU A 48 8.08 20.22 -14.33
CA LEU A 48 8.81 19.26 -15.18
C LEU A 48 8.95 17.89 -14.50
N ARG A 49 9.18 17.86 -13.17
CA ARG A 49 9.23 16.60 -12.40
C ARG A 49 7.91 15.85 -12.44
N LEU A 50 6.78 16.55 -12.23
CA LEU A 50 5.45 15.95 -12.33
C LEU A 50 5.12 15.48 -13.74
N LEU A 51 5.48 16.26 -14.76
CA LEU A 51 5.30 15.86 -16.16
C LEU A 51 6.11 14.60 -16.48
N ALA A 52 7.38 14.57 -16.06
CA ALA A 52 8.23 13.39 -16.24
C ALA A 52 7.67 12.16 -15.53
N PHE A 53 7.20 12.32 -14.30
CA PHE A 53 6.57 11.23 -13.56
C PHE A 53 5.28 10.75 -14.24
N ALA A 54 4.41 11.66 -14.67
CA ALA A 54 3.20 11.33 -15.39
C ALA A 54 3.49 10.59 -16.72
N PHE A 55 4.54 11.00 -17.44
CA PHE A 55 4.98 10.30 -18.64
C PHE A 55 5.46 8.88 -18.35
N VAL A 56 6.30 8.70 -17.32
CA VAL A 56 6.76 7.36 -16.90
C VAL A 56 5.56 6.50 -16.49
N TYR A 57 4.64 7.05 -15.69
CA TYR A 57 3.43 6.35 -15.25
C TYR A 57 2.60 5.86 -16.45
N LEU A 58 2.30 6.73 -17.41
CA LEU A 58 1.54 6.37 -18.61
C LEU A 58 2.28 5.34 -19.48
N ALA A 59 3.59 5.46 -19.63
CA ALA A 59 4.39 4.48 -20.38
C ALA A 59 4.32 3.09 -19.71
N VAL A 60 4.41 3.04 -18.39
CA VAL A 60 4.27 1.80 -17.62
C VAL A 60 2.87 1.21 -17.76
N GLU A 61 1.81 2.05 -17.71
CA GLU A 61 0.42 1.63 -17.97
C GLU A 61 0.30 0.93 -19.34
N PHE A 62 0.81 1.53 -20.42
CA PHE A 62 0.77 0.95 -21.77
C PHE A 62 1.48 -0.39 -21.83
N VAL A 63 2.71 -0.46 -21.30
CA VAL A 63 3.51 -1.69 -21.31
C VAL A 63 2.81 -2.80 -20.49
N ALA A 64 2.30 -2.46 -19.32
CA ALA A 64 1.61 -3.40 -18.47
C ALA A 64 0.31 -3.93 -19.12
N LEU A 65 -0.49 -3.05 -19.74
CA LEU A 65 -1.71 -3.47 -20.44
C LEU A 65 -1.39 -4.35 -21.67
N ALA A 66 -0.33 -4.04 -22.42
CA ALA A 66 0.15 -4.89 -23.50
C ALA A 66 0.58 -6.28 -22.97
N ALA A 67 1.33 -6.32 -21.88
CA ALA A 67 1.71 -7.56 -21.20
C ALA A 67 0.47 -8.33 -20.70
N ALA A 68 -0.54 -7.63 -20.15
CA ALA A 68 -1.80 -8.25 -19.73
C ALA A 68 -2.56 -8.91 -20.87
N LEU A 69 -2.55 -8.28 -22.05
CA LEU A 69 -3.15 -8.85 -23.28
C LEU A 69 -2.38 -10.09 -23.74
N VAL A 70 -1.05 -10.03 -23.79
CA VAL A 70 -0.21 -11.18 -24.13
C VAL A 70 -0.44 -12.35 -23.18
N LEU A 71 -0.46 -12.11 -21.86
CA LEU A 71 -0.72 -13.12 -20.85
C LEU A 71 -2.14 -13.70 -20.99
N TRP A 72 -3.13 -12.87 -21.33
CA TRP A 72 -4.50 -13.31 -21.56
C TRP A 72 -4.61 -14.25 -22.76
N VAL A 73 -3.99 -13.89 -23.91
CA VAL A 73 -3.94 -14.75 -25.10
C VAL A 73 -3.19 -16.05 -24.79
N ALA A 74 -1.98 -15.95 -24.19
CA ALA A 74 -1.15 -17.09 -23.86
C ALA A 74 -1.82 -18.06 -22.86
N SER A 75 -2.69 -17.54 -21.97
CA SER A 75 -3.48 -18.36 -21.06
C SER A 75 -4.74 -18.96 -21.68
N GLY A 76 -4.83 -19.04 -23.01
CA GLY A 76 -6.00 -19.55 -23.73
C GLY A 76 -7.21 -18.61 -23.55
N PHE A 77 -7.01 -17.33 -23.83
CA PHE A 77 -8.03 -16.28 -23.66
C PHE A 77 -8.59 -16.22 -22.24
N GLY A 78 -7.71 -16.44 -21.24
CA GLY A 78 -8.06 -16.38 -19.84
C GLY A 78 -8.48 -17.70 -19.20
N TRP A 79 -8.57 -18.78 -19.98
CA TRP A 79 -9.00 -20.10 -19.46
C TRP A 79 -8.07 -20.62 -18.36
N TRP A 80 -6.76 -20.46 -18.52
CA TRP A 80 -5.74 -20.89 -17.54
C TRP A 80 -5.10 -19.72 -16.77
N VAL A 81 -5.74 -18.57 -16.71
CA VAL A 81 -5.18 -17.39 -16.01
C VAL A 81 -4.88 -17.67 -14.53
N GLY A 82 -5.64 -18.58 -13.89
CA GLY A 82 -5.42 -19.02 -12.51
C GLY A 82 -4.30 -20.05 -12.33
N ALA A 83 -3.73 -20.59 -13.42
CA ALA A 83 -2.64 -21.56 -13.28
C ALA A 83 -1.38 -20.92 -12.67
N PRO A 84 -0.57 -21.66 -11.86
CA PRO A 84 0.56 -21.11 -11.11
C PRO A 84 1.58 -20.36 -11.97
N VAL A 85 1.80 -20.79 -13.21
CA VAL A 85 2.74 -20.12 -14.14
C VAL A 85 2.23 -18.73 -14.53
N PHE A 86 0.94 -18.59 -14.82
CA PHE A 86 0.35 -17.28 -15.16
C PHE A 86 0.20 -16.39 -13.93
N GLN A 87 -0.11 -16.96 -12.78
CA GLN A 87 -0.13 -16.20 -11.53
C GLN A 87 1.26 -15.60 -11.23
N ARG A 88 2.33 -16.39 -11.34
CA ARG A 88 3.71 -15.89 -11.20
C ARG A 88 4.03 -14.79 -12.20
N ALA A 89 3.63 -14.95 -13.47
CA ALA A 89 3.84 -13.95 -14.50
C ALA A 89 3.10 -12.63 -14.18
N HIS A 90 1.86 -12.69 -13.69
CA HIS A 90 1.12 -11.51 -13.26
C HIS A 90 1.82 -10.79 -12.09
N TYR A 91 2.28 -11.53 -11.07
CA TYR A 91 3.05 -10.95 -9.98
C TYR A 91 4.36 -10.32 -10.46
N ALA A 92 5.07 -10.95 -11.41
CA ALA A 92 6.30 -10.39 -11.97
C ALA A 92 6.04 -9.05 -12.69
N VAL A 93 4.95 -8.92 -13.45
CA VAL A 93 4.59 -7.64 -14.07
C VAL A 93 4.21 -6.60 -13.02
N VAL A 94 3.41 -6.95 -12.02
CA VAL A 94 3.06 -6.03 -10.91
C VAL A 94 4.31 -5.54 -10.20
N HIS A 95 5.26 -6.44 -9.90
CA HIS A 95 6.53 -6.06 -9.29
C HIS A 95 7.34 -5.10 -10.18
N ALA A 96 7.42 -5.36 -11.50
CA ALA A 96 8.12 -4.49 -12.44
C ALA A 96 7.47 -3.11 -12.50
N VAL A 97 6.14 -3.03 -12.62
CA VAL A 97 5.35 -1.80 -12.59
C VAL A 97 5.65 -1.00 -11.33
N LEU A 98 5.52 -1.61 -10.15
CA LEU A 98 5.78 -0.95 -8.87
C LEU A 98 7.23 -0.49 -8.74
N SER A 99 8.18 -1.29 -9.24
CA SER A 99 9.59 -0.94 -9.18
C SER A 99 9.93 0.27 -10.04
N VAL A 100 9.34 0.38 -11.24
CA VAL A 100 9.53 1.55 -12.10
C VAL A 100 8.82 2.78 -11.54
N VAL A 101 7.57 2.65 -11.10
CA VAL A 101 6.79 3.77 -10.56
C VAL A 101 7.44 4.32 -9.28
N ILE A 102 7.77 3.46 -8.32
CA ILE A 102 8.39 3.89 -7.06
C ILE A 102 9.82 4.38 -7.31
N GLY A 103 10.60 3.70 -8.16
CA GLY A 103 11.94 4.16 -8.52
C GLY A 103 11.93 5.54 -9.19
N SER A 104 10.97 5.80 -10.08
CA SER A 104 10.82 7.12 -10.70
C SER A 104 10.37 8.18 -9.68
N ALA A 105 9.47 7.84 -8.75
CA ALA A 105 9.06 8.73 -7.68
C ALA A 105 10.23 9.08 -6.74
N THR A 106 11.03 8.09 -6.33
CA THR A 106 12.22 8.33 -5.50
C THR A 106 13.22 9.23 -6.19
N LEU A 107 13.48 9.02 -7.49
CA LEU A 107 14.41 9.84 -8.27
C LEU A 107 13.88 11.26 -8.50
N LEU A 108 12.66 11.37 -9.02
CA LEU A 108 12.10 12.65 -9.46
C LEU A 108 11.67 13.53 -8.28
N PHE A 109 11.21 12.93 -7.20
CA PHE A 109 10.71 13.65 -6.03
C PHE A 109 11.73 13.70 -4.88
N HIS A 110 12.93 13.14 -5.10
CA HIS A 110 13.99 13.10 -4.09
C HIS A 110 13.57 12.43 -2.78
N LEU A 111 12.88 11.31 -2.89
CA LEU A 111 12.55 10.48 -1.75
C LEU A 111 13.68 9.49 -1.47
N ARG A 112 14.05 9.34 -0.22
CA ARG A 112 14.94 8.26 0.23
C ARG A 112 14.17 7.33 1.14
N VAL A 113 14.13 6.04 0.81
CA VAL A 113 13.56 5.02 1.68
C VAL A 113 14.72 4.39 2.45
N VAL A 114 14.61 4.39 3.77
CA VAL A 114 15.62 3.88 4.68
C VAL A 114 14.94 2.93 5.66
N ASP A 115 15.44 1.71 5.74
CA ASP A 115 15.07 0.81 6.82
C ASP A 115 15.82 1.22 8.09
N ASP A 116 15.09 1.40 9.17
CA ASP A 116 15.66 1.69 10.48
C ASP A 116 16.28 0.42 11.09
N GLU A 117 17.17 0.60 12.09
CA GLU A 117 17.86 -0.52 12.74
C GLU A 117 16.90 -1.65 13.08
N VAL A 118 17.16 -2.77 12.47
CA VAL A 118 16.19 -3.82 12.23
C VAL A 118 16.24 -4.84 13.35
N SER A 119 15.12 -5.08 14.01
CA SER A 119 14.93 -6.34 14.69
C SER A 119 14.70 -7.49 13.67
N TRP A 120 14.24 -7.18 12.48
CA TRP A 120 14.16 -8.03 11.30
C TRP A 120 13.78 -7.19 10.06
N SER A 121 14.50 -7.37 8.93
CA SER A 121 14.11 -6.86 7.63
C SER A 121 13.75 -8.02 6.70
N PRO A 122 12.70 -7.92 5.90
CA PRO A 122 12.50 -8.86 4.81
C PRO A 122 13.63 -8.79 3.77
N LEU A 123 14.57 -7.84 3.92
CA LEU A 123 15.72 -7.64 3.05
C LEU A 123 17.01 -8.25 3.62
N ASP A 124 17.01 -8.72 4.87
CA ASP A 124 18.16 -9.35 5.50
C ASP A 124 18.18 -10.86 5.27
N ASP A 125 19.34 -11.36 4.82
CA ASP A 125 19.62 -12.78 4.64
C ASP A 125 19.64 -13.58 5.96
N GLY A 126 19.41 -12.93 7.10
CA GLY A 126 19.68 -13.44 8.44
C GLY A 126 18.46 -13.93 9.23
N VAL A 127 17.24 -13.89 8.72
CA VAL A 127 16.12 -14.53 9.42
C VAL A 127 16.09 -16.00 9.06
N PRO A 128 16.17 -16.89 10.07
CA PRO A 128 15.94 -18.31 9.86
C PRO A 128 14.57 -18.48 9.19
N GLY A 129 14.57 -18.96 7.95
CA GLY A 129 13.46 -18.94 7.04
C GLY A 129 12.11 -19.18 7.70
N SER A 130 11.31 -18.13 7.84
CA SER A 130 9.89 -18.32 7.99
C SER A 130 9.40 -19.00 6.71
N THR A 131 9.14 -20.29 6.80
CA THR A 131 8.49 -21.09 5.76
C THR A 131 6.97 -20.91 5.81
N ASN A 132 6.47 -20.05 6.69
CA ASN A 132 5.05 -19.83 6.92
C ASN A 132 4.49 -18.69 6.06
N ALA A 133 3.20 -18.73 5.82
CA ALA A 133 2.44 -17.56 5.35
C ALA A 133 2.62 -16.38 6.32
N MET A 134 2.47 -15.16 5.83
CA MET A 134 2.63 -13.95 6.64
C MET A 134 1.35 -13.11 6.69
N LEU A 135 1.01 -12.62 7.88
CA LEU A 135 0.07 -11.52 8.07
C LEU A 135 0.87 -10.23 8.29
N VAL A 136 0.84 -9.33 7.34
CA VAL A 136 1.57 -8.05 7.40
C VAL A 136 0.60 -6.98 7.88
N LEU A 137 0.80 -6.50 9.10
CA LEU A 137 -0.01 -5.47 9.73
C LEU A 137 0.73 -4.13 9.65
N SER A 138 0.31 -3.27 8.74
CA SER A 138 0.97 -2.00 8.50
C SER A 138 0.15 -0.81 8.98
N ARG A 139 0.85 0.20 9.47
CA ARG A 139 0.32 1.54 9.62
C ARG A 139 -0.14 2.10 8.27
N HIS A 140 -1.12 3.03 8.28
CA HIS A 140 -1.61 3.71 7.09
C HIS A 140 -1.51 5.22 7.23
N ALA A 141 -0.41 5.80 6.73
CA ALA A 141 -0.09 7.22 6.91
C ALA A 141 -0.55 8.10 5.74
N GLY A 142 -0.31 7.66 4.50
CA GLY A 142 -0.53 8.52 3.36
C GLY A 142 -0.63 7.80 2.02
N PRO A 143 -0.77 8.58 0.93
CA PRO A 143 -0.79 8.02 -0.42
C PRO A 143 0.58 7.41 -0.76
N GLY A 144 0.56 6.22 -1.34
CA GLY A 144 1.77 5.54 -1.81
C GLY A 144 2.39 4.55 -0.81
N ASP A 145 2.04 4.60 0.48
CA ASP A 145 2.52 3.66 1.48
C ASP A 145 2.17 2.21 1.14
N SER A 146 0.94 1.96 0.71
CA SER A 146 0.50 0.63 0.27
C SER A 146 1.32 0.10 -0.91
N LEU A 147 1.65 0.96 -1.88
CA LEU A 147 2.46 0.58 -3.04
C LEU A 147 3.89 0.24 -2.62
N LEU A 148 4.45 1.04 -1.70
CA LEU A 148 5.78 0.78 -1.15
C LEU A 148 5.81 -0.55 -0.40
N MET A 149 4.81 -0.82 0.47
CA MET A 149 4.69 -2.10 1.18
C MET A 149 4.62 -3.29 0.21
N VAL A 150 3.74 -3.21 -0.79
CA VAL A 150 3.57 -4.29 -1.77
C VAL A 150 4.86 -4.54 -2.53
N ARG A 151 5.55 -3.47 -3.00
CA ARG A 151 6.84 -3.61 -3.67
C ARG A 151 7.88 -4.27 -2.77
N THR A 152 7.97 -3.85 -1.50
CA THR A 152 8.95 -4.39 -0.55
C THR A 152 8.71 -5.88 -0.31
N LEU A 153 7.46 -6.31 -0.10
CA LEU A 153 7.10 -7.71 0.07
C LEU A 153 7.41 -8.59 -1.17
N MET A 154 7.42 -7.99 -2.36
CA MET A 154 7.71 -8.69 -3.62
C MET A 154 9.18 -8.64 -4.01
N HIS A 155 10.03 -7.93 -3.25
CA HIS A 155 11.41 -7.68 -3.64
C HIS A 155 12.35 -8.81 -3.21
N ARG A 156 13.25 -9.24 -4.15
CA ARG A 156 14.35 -10.19 -3.96
C ARG A 156 13.98 -11.60 -3.41
N ASP A 157 14.90 -12.19 -2.65
CA ASP A 157 14.92 -13.60 -2.26
C ASP A 157 13.74 -14.04 -1.37
N HIS A 158 13.04 -13.08 -0.80
CA HIS A 158 11.80 -13.27 -0.04
C HIS A 158 10.54 -12.98 -0.84
N ALA A 159 10.61 -13.05 -2.18
CA ALA A 159 9.50 -12.70 -3.07
C ALA A 159 8.16 -13.30 -2.61
N ARG A 160 7.46 -12.57 -1.75
CA ARG A 160 6.14 -12.95 -1.28
C ARG A 160 5.10 -12.61 -2.35
N ARG A 161 4.00 -13.33 -2.33
CA ARG A 161 2.83 -13.07 -3.15
C ARG A 161 1.81 -12.29 -2.32
N PRO A 162 1.78 -10.94 -2.42
CA PRO A 162 0.88 -10.14 -1.62
C PRO A 162 -0.59 -10.40 -2.00
N ARG A 163 -1.41 -10.53 -0.97
CA ARG A 163 -2.87 -10.49 -1.03
C ARG A 163 -3.33 -9.23 -0.31
N ILE A 164 -4.21 -8.45 -0.92
CA ILE A 164 -4.53 -7.11 -0.42
C ILE A 164 -6.03 -6.87 -0.49
N VAL A 165 -6.54 -6.15 0.51
CA VAL A 165 -7.88 -5.57 0.47
C VAL A 165 -7.77 -4.12 0.03
N LEU A 166 -8.37 -3.78 -1.09
CA LEU A 166 -8.27 -2.46 -1.73
C LEU A 166 -9.64 -1.77 -1.78
N ARG A 167 -9.62 -0.45 -1.94
CA ARG A 167 -10.84 0.29 -2.26
C ARG A 167 -11.22 0.04 -3.72
N ASP A 168 -12.51 -0.14 -3.96
CA ASP A 168 -13.07 -0.33 -5.30
C ASP A 168 -12.73 0.80 -6.28
N LEU A 169 -12.61 2.04 -5.79
CA LEU A 169 -12.24 3.21 -6.59
C LEU A 169 -10.88 3.04 -7.31
N LEU A 170 -9.96 2.26 -6.74
CA LEU A 170 -8.66 1.99 -7.38
C LEU A 170 -8.78 1.21 -8.68
N GLN A 171 -9.91 0.57 -8.94
CA GLN A 171 -10.22 -0.07 -10.22
C GLN A 171 -10.52 0.92 -11.36
N LEU A 172 -10.46 2.23 -11.12
CA LEU A 172 -10.46 3.24 -12.19
C LEU A 172 -9.12 3.28 -12.93
N ASP A 173 -8.06 2.83 -12.28
CA ASP A 173 -6.77 2.57 -12.90
C ASP A 173 -6.84 1.23 -13.66
N PRO A 174 -6.56 1.20 -14.99
CA PRO A 174 -6.71 0.00 -15.79
C PRO A 174 -5.78 -1.15 -15.41
N VAL A 175 -4.52 -0.85 -15.04
CA VAL A 175 -3.54 -1.85 -14.63
C VAL A 175 -3.95 -2.46 -13.30
N VAL A 176 -4.37 -1.64 -12.35
CA VAL A 176 -4.92 -2.10 -11.06
C VAL A 176 -6.15 -2.97 -11.28
N ASP A 177 -7.11 -2.54 -12.13
CA ASP A 177 -8.31 -3.32 -12.40
C ASP A 177 -7.99 -4.67 -13.06
N VAL A 178 -7.10 -4.69 -14.03
CA VAL A 178 -6.80 -5.93 -14.77
C VAL A 178 -5.97 -6.89 -13.93
N TYR A 179 -4.86 -6.45 -13.36
CA TYR A 179 -3.93 -7.33 -12.66
C TYR A 179 -4.46 -7.79 -11.31
N LEU A 180 -4.99 -6.87 -10.49
CA LEU A 180 -5.37 -7.22 -9.14
C LEU A 180 -6.68 -8.02 -9.08
N ASN A 181 -7.54 -7.96 -10.10
CA ASN A 181 -8.67 -8.88 -10.24
C ASN A 181 -8.27 -10.27 -10.78
N ARG A 182 -7.07 -10.45 -11.32
CA ARG A 182 -6.54 -11.76 -11.74
C ARG A 182 -5.70 -12.42 -10.65
N LEU A 183 -5.35 -11.69 -9.61
CA LEU A 183 -4.58 -12.12 -8.44
C LEU A 183 -5.50 -12.22 -7.22
N PRO A 184 -5.15 -12.95 -6.17
CA PRO A 184 -5.99 -13.15 -4.98
C PRO A 184 -6.08 -11.89 -4.12
N ASN A 185 -6.79 -10.89 -4.61
CA ASN A 185 -7.06 -9.63 -3.94
C ASN A 185 -8.57 -9.42 -3.79
N ALA A 186 -8.98 -8.50 -2.92
CA ALA A 186 -10.38 -8.12 -2.75
C ALA A 186 -10.57 -6.61 -2.86
N PHE A 187 -11.64 -6.21 -3.54
CA PHE A 187 -12.04 -4.81 -3.65
C PHE A 187 -13.27 -4.54 -2.80
N LEU A 188 -13.21 -3.46 -2.02
CA LEU A 188 -14.26 -3.07 -1.08
C LEU A 188 -14.85 -1.72 -1.41
N THR A 189 -16.17 -1.68 -1.43
CA THR A 189 -16.94 -0.42 -1.41
C THR A 189 -17.11 0.02 0.05
N PRO A 190 -16.66 1.23 0.42
CA PRO A 190 -16.84 1.74 1.76
C PRO A 190 -18.32 1.69 2.22
N GLY A 191 -18.55 1.16 3.42
CA GLY A 191 -19.89 1.02 4.00
C GLY A 191 -20.73 -0.13 3.42
N ARG A 192 -20.15 -1.00 2.60
CA ARG A 192 -20.80 -2.19 2.06
C ARG A 192 -19.98 -3.45 2.29
N GLY A 193 -20.66 -4.54 2.60
CA GLY A 193 -20.04 -5.83 2.86
C GLY A 193 -19.38 -5.93 4.24
N ASP A 194 -19.02 -7.15 4.59
CA ASP A 194 -18.28 -7.48 5.80
C ASP A 194 -16.77 -7.52 5.48
N LEU A 195 -16.06 -6.48 5.91
CA LEU A 195 -14.62 -6.38 5.74
C LEU A 195 -13.89 -7.54 6.43
N ALA A 196 -14.31 -7.91 7.64
CA ALA A 196 -13.66 -8.97 8.39
C ALA A 196 -13.80 -10.31 7.66
N ALA A 197 -15.01 -10.63 7.17
CA ALA A 197 -15.23 -11.83 6.38
C ALA A 197 -14.41 -11.85 5.06
N GLN A 198 -14.20 -10.70 4.43
CA GLN A 198 -13.36 -10.65 3.22
C GLN A 198 -11.88 -10.85 3.54
N VAL A 199 -11.38 -10.24 4.60
CA VAL A 199 -10.02 -10.47 5.09
C VAL A 199 -9.81 -11.94 5.44
N GLY A 200 -10.77 -12.55 6.15
CA GLY A 200 -10.75 -13.99 6.46
C GLY A 200 -10.63 -14.85 5.19
N ARG A 201 -11.48 -14.60 4.18
CA ARG A 201 -11.42 -15.33 2.90
C ARG A 201 -10.08 -15.16 2.17
N LEU A 202 -9.45 -13.99 2.26
CA LEU A 202 -8.12 -13.79 1.68
C LEU A 202 -7.02 -14.53 2.44
N ALA A 203 -7.20 -14.74 3.73
CA ALA A 203 -6.29 -15.52 4.55
C ALA A 203 -6.47 -17.04 4.36
N GLU A 204 -7.65 -17.49 3.92
CA GLU A 204 -7.90 -18.91 3.64
C GLU A 204 -6.95 -19.45 2.58
N GLY A 205 -6.37 -20.62 2.84
CA GLY A 205 -5.49 -21.31 1.90
C GLY A 205 -4.22 -20.56 1.53
N MET A 206 -3.73 -19.67 2.40
CA MET A 206 -2.42 -19.06 2.23
C MET A 206 -1.32 -20.11 2.31
N GLY A 207 -0.44 -20.11 1.31
CA GLY A 207 0.78 -20.90 1.32
C GLY A 207 1.96 -20.11 1.89
N ASP A 208 3.09 -20.80 2.04
CA ASP A 208 4.33 -20.28 2.60
C ASP A 208 4.88 -19.01 1.94
N GLN A 209 4.57 -18.80 0.66
CA GLN A 209 4.96 -17.58 -0.06
C GLN A 209 3.92 -16.47 -0.03
N ASP A 210 2.76 -16.68 0.55
CA ASP A 210 1.69 -15.68 0.55
C ASP A 210 1.86 -14.70 1.73
N ALA A 211 1.58 -13.42 1.48
CA ALA A 211 1.58 -12.37 2.49
C ALA A 211 0.29 -11.56 2.40
N LEU A 212 -0.55 -11.62 3.44
CA LEU A 212 -1.77 -10.82 3.49
C LEU A 212 -1.48 -9.47 4.15
N LEU A 213 -1.56 -8.40 3.36
CA LEU A 213 -1.36 -7.03 3.85
C LEU A 213 -2.68 -6.47 4.38
N ILE A 214 -2.66 -6.10 5.64
CA ILE A 214 -3.79 -5.51 6.37
C ILE A 214 -3.36 -4.16 6.94
N PHE A 215 -4.25 -3.17 6.83
CA PHE A 215 -4.13 -1.89 7.51
C PHE A 215 -5.17 -1.83 8.64
N PRO A 216 -4.82 -2.22 9.87
CA PRO A 216 -5.79 -2.30 10.98
C PRO A 216 -6.46 -0.97 11.31
N GLU A 217 -5.84 0.15 11.00
CA GLU A 217 -6.38 1.50 11.15
C GLU A 217 -7.65 1.73 10.30
N GLY A 218 -7.71 1.08 9.14
CA GLY A 218 -8.82 1.18 8.19
C GLY A 218 -8.93 2.54 7.51
N GLY A 219 -7.84 3.28 7.43
CA GLY A 219 -7.70 4.53 6.68
C GLY A 219 -6.52 5.37 7.16
N ASN A 220 -6.10 6.33 6.35
CA ASN A 220 -4.98 7.22 6.64
C ASN A 220 -5.19 7.98 7.95
N PHE A 221 -4.10 8.21 8.66
CA PHE A 221 -4.10 9.02 9.88
C PHE A 221 -4.67 10.43 9.63
N SER A 222 -5.45 10.92 10.58
CA SER A 222 -5.75 12.35 10.79
C SER A 222 -6.34 12.52 12.20
N ASP A 223 -6.11 13.69 12.83
CA ASP A 223 -6.61 14.00 14.17
C ASP A 223 -8.13 13.87 14.27
N ALA A 224 -8.86 14.29 13.23
CA ALA A 224 -10.31 14.16 13.19
C ALA A 224 -10.79 12.69 13.16
N ARG A 225 -10.04 11.81 12.47
CA ARG A 225 -10.33 10.37 12.46
C ARG A 225 -9.95 9.72 13.77
N ARG A 226 -8.82 10.13 14.36
CA ARG A 226 -8.36 9.66 15.66
C ARG A 226 -9.40 9.97 16.73
N ARG A 227 -9.83 11.22 16.87
CA ARG A 227 -10.90 11.62 17.82
C ARG A 227 -12.16 10.79 17.62
N ARG A 228 -12.68 10.70 16.41
CA ARG A 228 -13.85 9.87 16.11
C ARG A 228 -13.67 8.38 16.43
N ALA A 229 -12.45 7.85 16.36
CA ALA A 229 -12.17 6.46 16.71
C ALA A 229 -12.21 6.28 18.23
N ILE A 230 -11.66 7.22 19.01
CA ILE A 230 -11.73 7.24 20.47
C ILE A 230 -13.19 7.36 20.95
N ASP A 231 -13.96 8.31 20.37
CA ASP A 231 -15.38 8.47 20.72
C ASP A 231 -16.19 7.18 20.48
N ARG A 232 -15.87 6.44 19.41
CA ARG A 232 -16.52 5.14 19.17
C ARG A 232 -16.13 4.07 20.18
N LEU A 233 -14.90 4.07 20.71
CA LEU A 233 -14.48 3.17 21.78
C LEU A 233 -15.22 3.50 23.08
N LEU A 234 -15.31 4.78 23.42
CA LEU A 234 -16.08 5.26 24.58
C LEU A 234 -17.56 4.90 24.45
N GLY A 235 -18.17 5.12 23.29
CA GLY A 235 -19.57 4.77 23.03
C GLY A 235 -19.86 3.26 23.11
N LYS A 236 -18.83 2.41 23.00
CA LYS A 236 -18.93 0.96 23.20
C LYS A 236 -18.59 0.51 24.62
N GLY A 237 -18.29 1.44 25.53
CA GLY A 237 -17.89 1.12 26.92
C GLY A 237 -16.46 0.57 27.03
N LEU A 238 -15.64 0.64 25.99
CA LEU A 238 -14.26 0.15 25.95
C LEU A 238 -13.30 1.20 26.53
N LEU A 239 -13.47 1.54 27.80
CA LEU A 239 -12.79 2.67 28.45
C LEU A 239 -11.27 2.53 28.46
N GLU A 240 -10.74 1.35 28.76
CA GLU A 240 -9.29 1.10 28.77
C GLU A 240 -8.67 1.27 27.39
N ARG A 241 -9.30 0.72 26.34
CA ARG A 241 -8.86 0.89 24.95
C ARG A 241 -8.96 2.33 24.47
N ALA A 242 -10.00 3.06 24.92
CA ALA A 242 -10.12 4.48 24.63
C ALA A 242 -8.98 5.29 25.26
N ALA A 243 -8.64 4.99 26.52
CA ALA A 243 -7.52 5.61 27.23
C ALA A 243 -6.16 5.26 26.60
N GLN A 244 -5.97 4.03 26.12
CA GLN A 244 -4.78 3.65 25.36
C GLN A 244 -4.72 4.40 24.02
N ALA A 245 -5.82 4.46 23.29
CA ALA A 245 -5.94 5.19 22.02
C ALA A 245 -5.68 6.70 22.18
N ASP A 246 -6.05 7.29 23.31
CA ASP A 246 -5.81 8.70 23.57
C ASP A 246 -4.33 9.02 23.84
N ARG A 247 -3.54 8.06 24.27
CA ARG A 247 -2.08 8.20 24.40
C ARG A 247 -1.35 8.11 23.06
N MET A 248 -1.89 7.37 22.09
CA MET A 248 -1.32 7.26 20.74
C MET A 248 -1.60 8.54 19.93
N ARG A 249 -0.56 9.19 19.42
CA ARG A 249 -0.65 10.51 18.76
C ARG A 249 -0.43 10.45 17.24
N HIS A 250 0.23 9.41 16.76
CA HIS A 250 0.71 9.30 15.38
C HIS A 250 0.02 8.17 14.58
N VAL A 251 -0.83 7.37 15.24
CA VAL A 251 -1.58 6.27 14.61
C VAL A 251 -3.06 6.34 14.97
N LEU A 252 -3.91 5.69 14.18
CA LEU A 252 -5.30 5.44 14.57
C LEU A 252 -5.37 4.17 15.42
N PRO A 253 -6.32 4.08 16.37
CA PRO A 253 -6.56 2.84 17.11
C PRO A 253 -6.84 1.69 16.16
N PRO A 254 -6.19 0.52 16.34
CA PRO A 254 -6.35 -0.61 15.45
C PRO A 254 -7.73 -1.24 15.59
N LYS A 255 -8.29 -1.70 14.47
CA LYS A 255 -9.55 -2.44 14.41
C LYS A 255 -9.25 -3.94 14.41
N TYR A 256 -9.61 -4.60 15.49
CA TYR A 256 -9.29 -6.00 15.68
C TYR A 256 -10.04 -6.96 14.73
N ALA A 257 -11.26 -6.66 14.33
CA ALA A 257 -12.14 -7.62 13.64
C ALA A 257 -11.52 -8.22 12.35
N GLY A 258 -10.84 -7.41 11.51
CA GLY A 258 -10.16 -7.90 10.32
C GLY A 258 -8.95 -8.77 10.65
N VAL A 259 -8.18 -8.37 11.66
CA VAL A 259 -7.01 -9.15 12.13
C VAL A 259 -7.46 -10.46 12.75
N ALA A 260 -8.53 -10.46 13.55
CA ALA A 260 -9.13 -11.66 14.12
C ALA A 260 -9.56 -12.67 13.05
N ALA A 261 -10.24 -12.19 12.01
CA ALA A 261 -10.67 -13.04 10.89
C ALA A 261 -9.48 -13.65 10.14
N ALA A 262 -8.40 -12.89 9.94
CA ALA A 262 -7.18 -13.39 9.32
C ALA A 262 -6.48 -14.45 10.19
N LEU A 263 -6.34 -14.19 11.49
CA LEU A 263 -5.74 -15.13 12.45
C LEU A 263 -6.54 -16.43 12.57
N ALA A 264 -7.87 -16.33 12.55
CA ALA A 264 -8.73 -17.51 12.59
C ALA A 264 -8.61 -18.36 11.30
N ALA A 265 -8.45 -17.73 10.14
CA ALA A 265 -8.35 -18.41 8.85
C ALA A 265 -6.92 -18.94 8.55
N ALA A 266 -5.88 -18.31 9.11
CA ALA A 266 -4.49 -18.69 8.94
C ALA A 266 -3.75 -18.73 10.30
N PRO A 267 -4.08 -19.65 11.22
CA PRO A 267 -3.55 -19.66 12.59
C PRO A 267 -2.05 -19.98 12.68
N GLY A 268 -1.47 -20.52 11.62
CA GLY A 268 -0.03 -20.80 11.52
C GLY A 268 0.77 -19.70 10.81
N ALA A 269 0.13 -18.60 10.42
CA ALA A 269 0.82 -17.51 9.76
C ALA A 269 1.61 -16.68 10.78
N ASP A 270 2.86 -16.34 10.43
CA ASP A 270 3.66 -15.40 11.20
C ASP A 270 3.17 -13.98 11.00
N ILE A 271 3.39 -13.12 11.98
CA ILE A 271 2.99 -11.72 11.88
C ILE A 271 4.21 -10.84 11.63
N VAL A 272 4.04 -9.90 10.73
CA VAL A 272 5.00 -8.81 10.51
C VAL A 272 4.28 -7.49 10.78
N LEU A 273 4.74 -6.74 11.77
CA LEU A 273 4.28 -5.40 12.04
C LEU A 273 5.15 -4.41 11.28
N VAL A 274 4.55 -3.39 10.67
CA VAL A 274 5.29 -2.41 9.89
C VAL A 274 4.89 -1.01 10.32
N ALA A 275 5.88 -0.25 10.78
CA ALA A 275 5.78 1.19 10.94
C ALA A 275 6.52 1.89 9.81
N HIS A 276 6.04 3.06 9.42
CA HIS A 276 6.75 3.97 8.54
C HIS A 276 6.39 5.42 8.88
N THR A 277 7.29 6.34 8.56
CA THR A 277 7.11 7.79 8.76
C THR A 277 7.75 8.54 7.59
N GLY A 278 7.40 9.82 7.40
CA GLY A 278 7.93 10.68 6.35
C GLY A 278 6.96 10.97 5.19
N LEU A 279 5.76 10.38 5.19
CA LEU A 279 4.72 10.61 4.17
C LEU A 279 3.44 11.27 4.71
N GLU A 280 3.38 11.58 5.99
CA GLU A 280 2.17 12.02 6.70
C GLU A 280 1.61 13.35 6.19
N HIS A 281 2.49 14.24 5.75
CA HIS A 281 2.14 15.57 5.26
C HIS A 281 1.62 15.58 3.82
N LEU A 282 1.66 14.44 3.12
CA LEU A 282 1.20 14.33 1.73
C LEU A 282 -0.26 13.86 1.68
N SER A 283 -1.19 14.72 2.08
CA SER A 283 -2.61 14.37 2.18
C SER A 283 -3.43 14.80 0.97
N THR A 284 -3.01 15.86 0.29
CA THR A 284 -3.71 16.46 -0.85
C THR A 284 -2.79 16.67 -2.05
N ALA A 285 -3.39 16.93 -3.22
CA ALA A 285 -2.62 17.31 -4.42
C ALA A 285 -1.87 18.64 -4.23
N ALA A 286 -2.40 19.55 -3.41
CA ALA A 286 -1.73 20.79 -3.07
C ALA A 286 -0.48 20.53 -2.20
N ASP A 287 -0.60 19.67 -1.17
CA ASP A 287 0.54 19.28 -0.33
C ASP A 287 1.63 18.63 -1.18
N LEU A 288 1.25 17.77 -2.14
CA LEU A 288 2.19 17.16 -3.08
C LEU A 288 2.89 18.22 -3.93
N TRP A 289 2.14 19.18 -4.49
CA TRP A 289 2.70 20.25 -5.29
C TRP A 289 3.65 21.13 -4.49
N ASP A 290 3.25 21.53 -3.29
CA ASP A 290 4.04 22.44 -2.45
C ASP A 290 5.26 21.74 -1.84
N GLY A 291 5.17 20.43 -1.59
CA GLY A 291 6.27 19.62 -1.07
C GLY A 291 7.35 19.25 -2.08
N LEU A 292 7.13 19.43 -3.40
CA LEU A 292 8.10 18.98 -4.40
C LEU A 292 9.28 19.96 -4.60
N PRO A 293 10.50 19.44 -4.81
CA PRO A 293 10.96 18.09 -4.47
C PRO A 293 10.92 17.88 -2.97
N MET A 294 10.53 16.70 -2.53
CA MET A 294 10.23 16.45 -1.12
C MET A 294 11.48 16.49 -0.25
N ASP A 295 12.65 16.10 -0.82
CA ASP A 295 13.91 15.94 -0.09
C ASP A 295 13.71 15.22 1.26
N SER A 296 12.80 14.23 1.27
CA SER A 296 12.29 13.56 2.45
C SER A 296 12.85 12.15 2.58
N VAL A 297 13.00 11.72 3.82
CA VAL A 297 13.38 10.35 4.17
C VAL A 297 12.14 9.63 4.65
N VAL A 298 11.79 8.55 3.95
CA VAL A 298 10.77 7.60 4.41
C VAL A 298 11.50 6.54 5.23
N ARG A 299 11.29 6.55 6.53
CA ARG A 299 11.87 5.55 7.43
C ARG A 299 10.87 4.44 7.64
N MET A 300 11.35 3.19 7.67
CA MET A 300 10.55 2.02 7.88
C MET A 300 11.16 1.16 8.97
N LYS A 301 10.30 0.53 9.78
CA LYS A 301 10.71 -0.47 10.77
C LYS A 301 9.78 -1.66 10.73
N TRP A 302 10.37 -2.83 10.88
CA TRP A 302 9.72 -4.12 10.79
C TRP A 302 9.92 -4.89 12.09
N TRP A 303 8.86 -5.52 12.59
CA TRP A 303 8.94 -6.44 13.73
C TRP A 303 8.35 -7.76 13.30
N PHE A 304 9.12 -8.81 13.47
CA PHE A 304 8.67 -10.17 13.21
C PHE A 304 8.16 -10.80 14.51
N VAL A 305 7.00 -11.42 14.44
CA VAL A 305 6.36 -12.13 15.55
C VAL A 305 5.97 -13.52 15.05
N PRO A 306 6.66 -14.59 15.52
CA PRO A 306 6.28 -15.96 15.19
C PRO A 306 4.84 -16.26 15.57
N ALA A 307 4.15 -17.10 14.80
CA ALA A 307 2.79 -17.52 15.10
C ALA A 307 2.62 -18.12 16.51
N SER A 308 3.67 -18.73 17.04
CA SER A 308 3.70 -19.32 18.41
C SER A 308 3.62 -18.27 19.53
N GLU A 309 4.01 -17.03 19.26
CA GLU A 309 4.02 -15.93 20.22
C GLU A 309 2.72 -15.12 20.20
N VAL A 310 1.87 -15.35 19.21
CA VAL A 310 0.58 -14.66 19.10
C VAL A 310 -0.42 -15.27 20.09
N PRO A 311 -1.10 -14.46 20.93
CA PRO A 311 -2.11 -14.96 21.84
C PRO A 311 -3.22 -15.73 21.10
N ARG A 312 -3.79 -16.76 21.72
CA ARG A 312 -4.85 -17.55 21.09
C ARG A 312 -6.25 -17.03 21.41
N GLU A 313 -6.41 -16.49 22.60
CA GLU A 313 -7.70 -15.99 23.07
C GLU A 313 -8.04 -14.63 22.41
N PRO A 314 -9.27 -14.43 21.93
CA PRO A 314 -9.65 -13.22 21.18
C PRO A 314 -9.40 -11.90 21.93
N GLU A 315 -9.69 -11.88 23.25
CA GLU A 315 -9.49 -10.68 24.04
C GLU A 315 -7.99 -10.38 24.27
N ALA A 316 -7.19 -11.44 24.48
CA ALA A 316 -5.75 -11.31 24.59
C ALA A 316 -5.12 -10.85 23.25
N GLN A 317 -5.62 -11.35 22.10
CA GLN A 317 -5.19 -10.89 20.77
C GLN A 317 -5.51 -9.41 20.56
N ALA A 318 -6.70 -8.98 20.99
CA ALA A 318 -7.11 -7.58 20.84
C ALA A 318 -6.24 -6.65 21.71
N SER A 319 -5.93 -7.05 22.94
CA SER A 319 -5.03 -6.29 23.84
C SER A 319 -3.61 -6.26 23.30
N TRP A 320 -3.10 -7.40 22.86
CA TRP A 320 -1.80 -7.53 22.22
C TRP A 320 -1.68 -6.61 21.00
N LEU A 321 -2.69 -6.55 20.13
CA LEU A 321 -2.70 -5.68 18.96
C LEU A 321 -2.61 -4.19 19.36
N PHE A 322 -3.30 -3.77 20.41
CA PHE A 322 -3.22 -2.41 20.93
C PHE A 322 -1.83 -2.08 21.50
N GLU A 323 -1.21 -3.02 22.20
CA GLU A 323 0.17 -2.88 22.71
C GLU A 323 1.18 -2.70 21.56
N ARG A 324 1.10 -3.57 20.54
CA ARG A 324 1.94 -3.43 19.33
C ARG A 324 1.73 -2.10 18.62
N TRP A 325 0.49 -1.61 18.58
CA TRP A 325 0.19 -0.30 17.98
C TRP A 325 0.76 0.86 18.79
N ALA A 326 0.78 0.75 20.11
CA ALA A 326 1.43 1.73 20.98
C ALA A 326 2.96 1.76 20.76
N GLU A 327 3.59 0.62 20.49
CA GLU A 327 5.02 0.56 20.13
C GLU A 327 5.30 1.24 18.78
N ILE A 328 4.43 1.01 17.78
CA ILE A 328 4.50 1.70 16.50
C ILE A 328 4.38 3.22 16.70
N ASP A 329 3.40 3.68 17.51
CA ASP A 329 3.20 5.09 17.83
C ASP A 329 4.45 5.70 18.48
N ALA A 330 5.02 5.02 19.47
CA ALA A 330 6.23 5.46 20.18
C ALA A 330 7.45 5.54 19.25
N TRP A 331 7.61 4.57 18.34
CA TRP A 331 8.67 4.63 17.35
C TRP A 331 8.50 5.81 16.39
N ILE A 332 7.29 6.09 15.90
CA ILE A 332 7.04 7.25 15.04
C ILE A 332 7.31 8.55 15.81
N ALA A 333 6.89 8.63 17.09
CA ALA A 333 7.12 9.79 17.93
C ALA A 333 8.62 10.12 18.06
N SER A 334 9.50 9.11 18.08
CA SER A 334 10.94 9.32 18.18
C SER A 334 11.55 10.08 16.98
N TYR A 335 10.82 10.14 15.85
CA TYR A 335 11.22 10.87 14.63
C TYR A 335 10.38 12.13 14.37
N ALA A 336 9.28 12.34 15.11
CA ALA A 336 8.37 13.45 14.87
C ALA A 336 9.02 14.83 15.13
N ASP A 337 10.02 14.87 16.01
CA ASP A 337 10.76 16.08 16.37
C ASP A 337 12.07 16.27 15.58
N GLU A 338 12.43 15.33 14.70
CA GLU A 338 13.57 15.54 13.81
C GLU A 338 13.19 16.64 12.80
N PRO A 339 13.91 17.80 12.81
CA PRO A 339 13.69 18.80 11.78
C PRO A 339 13.96 18.14 10.44
N ALA A 340 13.01 18.27 9.49
CA ALA A 340 13.20 17.82 8.12
C ALA A 340 14.57 18.33 7.67
N ALA A 341 15.51 17.41 7.51
CA ALA A 341 16.90 17.76 7.24
C ALA A 341 16.94 18.55 5.93
N ARG A 342 17.01 19.86 6.07
CA ARG A 342 17.39 20.76 4.97
C ARG A 342 18.87 20.52 4.74
N GLN A 343 19.17 19.62 3.82
CA GLN A 343 20.49 19.50 3.22
C GLN A 343 20.37 19.62 1.71
#